data_3da4bb6ec67a05681aad83a80b73b5ce
#
_entry.id   3da4bb6ec67a05681aad83a80b73b5ce
#
_cell.length_a   1.000
_cell.length_b   1.000
_cell.length_c   1.000
_cell.angle_alpha   90.00
_cell.angle_beta   90.00
_cell.angle_gamma   90.00
#
_symmetry.space_group_name_H-M   'P 1'
#
loop_
_entity.id
_entity.type
_entity.pdbx_description
1 polymer ?
#
loop_
_entity_poly.entity_id
_entity_poly.type
_entity_poly.pdbx_seq_one_letter_code
_entity_poly.pdbx_strand_id
1 'polypeptide(L)'
;MDNGILNNLTLYKGKWFSDLIDTNKISLASQQNPYQVSTILSYVFGTKDAGYSTSLDMLTGGLGNVLTIDQPSWEWGVMIDQDRAVTIRDAKWNGAEITENSTPGLGNTPITLWLEDAWFNTGATIELDDKSQLRISEAPYQDGNLHVYTAFIADGNPASYIDPEMLMAGHQVSRLASAYEEYSEEADILNYNTHFKMRNYLTTMRLSYDITGSAFSTVMAVALKDPKTGKTSYLWSTYQEWVAMREWYKRMERGLVYNKSNVNKDGSCNLKGTNGRPAYIGAGLLEQIAPSNRRYYTRLSAELLEDFLFDLSYNVLGTNERKFVALTGEMGMREFDRILKEKMANLNLIDTVFVTGSGDSLTFGGQFKTYKMTNGIELTLKYFPLYDNTVYNRQLHPVTLKPLESYRMTFLDLGRRDGQANIVKVVRKDREFVNWCTAGAVTPAGYAHSNTEVRSNAKDGYSVHFLGECGIMLKDPRACGELIMMAE
;
A
#
# COMPACT_ATOMS: atom_id res chain seq x y z
N MET A 1 -20.57 32.80 5.83
CA MET A 1 -19.22 33.18 5.36
C MET A 1 -19.32 34.56 4.80
N ASP A 2 -18.72 35.47 5.49
CA ASP A 2 -18.73 36.90 5.11
C ASP A 2 -17.89 37.07 3.85
N ASN A 3 -18.52 37.53 2.77
CA ASN A 3 -17.92 37.69 1.45
C ASN A 3 -17.03 38.92 1.32
N GLY A 4 -16.40 39.38 2.40
CA GLY A 4 -15.75 40.69 2.50
C GLY A 4 -14.64 40.96 1.47
N ILE A 5 -14.09 39.98 0.82
CA ILE A 5 -13.00 40.15 -0.18
C ILE A 5 -13.51 40.17 -1.63
N LEU A 6 -14.72 39.69 -1.89
CA LEU A 6 -15.27 39.53 -3.22
C LEU A 6 -16.54 40.38 -3.46
N ASN A 7 -16.71 41.51 -2.77
CA ASN A 7 -17.92 42.33 -2.84
C ASN A 7 -18.27 42.82 -4.26
N ASN A 8 -17.28 42.85 -5.17
CA ASN A 8 -17.47 43.28 -6.56
C ASN A 8 -17.42 42.12 -7.59
N LEU A 9 -17.24 40.88 -7.10
CA LEU A 9 -17.17 39.69 -7.93
C LEU A 9 -18.35 38.78 -7.60
N THR A 10 -19.21 38.53 -8.56
CA THR A 10 -20.32 37.60 -8.38
C THR A 10 -19.84 36.17 -8.60
N LEU A 11 -19.85 35.38 -7.54
CA LEU A 11 -19.55 33.94 -7.58
C LEU A 11 -20.84 33.15 -7.77
N TYR A 12 -20.95 32.47 -8.90
CA TYR A 12 -22.05 31.55 -9.18
C TYR A 12 -21.64 30.13 -8.81
N LYS A 13 -22.43 29.50 -7.95
CA LYS A 13 -22.24 28.10 -7.59
C LYS A 13 -22.73 27.23 -8.75
N GLY A 14 -21.83 26.41 -9.29
CA GLY A 14 -22.18 25.42 -10.32
C GLY A 14 -23.25 24.45 -9.84
N LYS A 15 -24.15 24.06 -10.74
CA LYS A 15 -25.16 23.03 -10.50
C LYS A 15 -24.62 21.67 -10.95
N TRP A 16 -25.03 20.62 -10.24
CA TRP A 16 -24.74 19.26 -10.68
C TRP A 16 -25.94 18.67 -11.43
N PHE A 17 -25.70 17.71 -12.28
CA PHE A 17 -26.70 16.94 -12.97
C PHE A 17 -26.27 15.47 -13.11
N SER A 18 -27.23 14.58 -13.41
CA SER A 18 -27.00 13.16 -13.51
C SER A 18 -26.18 12.79 -14.79
N ASP A 19 -26.13 11.52 -15.08
CA ASP A 19 -25.41 10.89 -16.19
C ASP A 19 -25.92 11.27 -17.60
N LEU A 20 -27.16 11.73 -17.72
CA LEU A 20 -27.71 12.17 -19.00
C LEU A 20 -27.24 13.57 -19.38
N ILE A 21 -26.59 13.70 -20.51
CA ILE A 21 -26.12 14.96 -21.10
C ILE A 21 -27.07 15.39 -22.19
N ASP A 22 -27.82 16.45 -21.94
CA ASP A 22 -28.75 17.05 -22.86
C ASP A 22 -28.45 18.56 -23.08
N THR A 23 -29.14 19.20 -24.00
CA THR A 23 -28.97 20.62 -24.36
C THR A 23 -29.36 21.54 -23.19
N ASN A 24 -30.35 21.17 -22.37
CA ASN A 24 -30.77 21.96 -21.22
C ASN A 24 -29.65 22.00 -20.15
N LYS A 25 -28.94 20.90 -19.96
CA LYS A 25 -27.81 20.82 -19.01
C LYS A 25 -26.59 21.57 -19.50
N ILE A 26 -26.36 21.61 -20.82
CA ILE A 26 -25.33 22.46 -21.40
C ILE A 26 -25.61 23.94 -21.09
N SER A 27 -26.86 24.39 -21.22
CA SER A 27 -27.28 25.74 -20.86
C SER A 27 -27.06 26.03 -19.38
N LEU A 28 -27.35 25.09 -18.48
CA LEU A 28 -27.09 25.21 -17.05
C LEU A 28 -25.60 25.21 -16.75
N ALA A 29 -24.78 24.43 -17.43
CA ALA A 29 -23.34 24.38 -17.28
C ALA A 29 -22.66 25.68 -17.75
N SER A 30 -23.18 26.30 -18.79
CA SER A 30 -22.74 27.62 -19.29
C SER A 30 -23.29 28.82 -18.50
N GLN A 31 -23.92 28.54 -17.34
CA GLN A 31 -24.52 29.56 -16.46
C GLN A 31 -25.58 30.44 -17.16
N GLN A 32 -26.32 29.86 -18.05
CA GLN A 32 -27.45 30.47 -18.71
C GLN A 32 -27.12 31.65 -19.66
N ASN A 33 -25.87 31.87 -20.00
CA ASN A 33 -25.48 32.91 -20.91
C ASN A 33 -24.64 32.37 -22.10
N PRO A 34 -25.26 31.75 -23.12
CA PRO A 34 -24.53 31.12 -24.22
C PRO A 34 -23.74 32.10 -25.09
N TYR A 35 -24.01 33.39 -24.99
CA TYR A 35 -23.31 34.44 -25.76
C TYR A 35 -22.05 34.97 -25.05
N GLN A 36 -21.85 34.65 -23.80
CA GLN A 36 -20.71 35.13 -22.99
C GLN A 36 -19.88 33.98 -22.42
N VAL A 37 -19.90 32.82 -23.02
CA VAL A 37 -18.93 31.77 -22.63
C VAL A 37 -17.55 32.29 -22.98
N SER A 38 -16.93 32.92 -22.00
CA SER A 38 -15.57 33.39 -22.12
C SER A 38 -14.68 32.23 -22.54
N THR A 39 -13.74 32.50 -23.39
CA THR A 39 -12.68 31.56 -23.81
C THR A 39 -11.81 31.06 -22.65
N ILE A 40 -12.11 31.53 -21.45
CA ILE A 40 -11.40 31.19 -20.21
C ILE A 40 -12.32 30.34 -19.35
N LEU A 41 -12.49 29.07 -19.69
CA LEU A 41 -12.67 28.04 -18.67
C LEU A 41 -11.31 27.92 -17.98
N SER A 42 -11.08 28.76 -16.97
CA SER A 42 -9.94 28.52 -16.12
C SER A 42 -10.16 27.16 -15.44
N TYR A 43 -9.32 26.23 -15.75
CA TYR A 43 -9.25 24.96 -15.06
C TYR A 43 -8.90 25.20 -13.60
N VAL A 44 -9.90 25.42 -12.76
CA VAL A 44 -9.74 25.41 -11.30
C VAL A 44 -9.35 24.01 -10.80
N PHE A 45 -9.41 23.03 -11.68
CA PHE A 45 -8.96 21.67 -11.42
C PHE A 45 -7.52 21.51 -11.91
N GLY A 46 -6.69 22.20 -11.23
CA GLY A 46 -5.30 22.26 -11.26
C GLY A 46 -4.50 21.18 -11.80
N THR A 47 -3.46 21.04 -11.86
CA THR A 47 -2.26 20.30 -12.26
C THR A 47 -2.22 19.97 -13.73
N LYS A 48 -1.20 20.56 -14.35
CA LYS A 48 -0.75 20.28 -15.72
C LYS A 48 -0.52 18.77 -15.96
N ASP A 49 -0.46 17.98 -14.88
CA ASP A 49 -0.26 16.53 -14.87
C ASP A 49 -1.57 15.73 -14.87
N ALA A 50 -2.69 16.36 -15.15
CA ALA A 50 -3.96 15.66 -15.34
C ALA A 50 -4.01 14.90 -16.68
N GLY A 51 -2.90 14.27 -17.04
CA GLY A 51 -2.91 13.14 -17.94
C GLY A 51 -3.75 12.00 -17.33
N TYR A 52 -4.15 11.06 -18.14
CA TYR A 52 -4.87 9.86 -17.69
C TYR A 52 -4.07 8.95 -16.76
N SER A 53 -2.79 9.27 -16.50
CA SER A 53 -1.90 8.51 -15.65
C SER A 53 -2.04 8.97 -14.20
N THR A 54 -2.37 8.06 -13.32
CA THR A 54 -2.37 8.24 -11.87
C THR A 54 -0.97 7.97 -11.30
N SER A 55 -0.69 8.47 -10.11
CA SER A 55 0.61 8.22 -9.47
C SER A 55 0.87 6.75 -9.20
N LEU A 56 -0.17 6.00 -8.82
CA LEU A 56 -0.07 4.57 -8.55
C LEU A 56 0.05 3.78 -9.85
N ASP A 57 -0.72 4.13 -10.90
CA ASP A 57 -0.62 3.50 -12.21
C ASP A 57 0.77 3.73 -12.82
N MET A 58 1.36 4.90 -12.64
CA MET A 58 2.73 5.19 -13.03
C MET A 58 3.74 4.31 -12.28
N LEU A 59 3.51 4.05 -10.99
CA LEU A 59 4.40 3.20 -10.17
C LEU A 59 4.27 1.71 -10.52
N THR A 60 3.10 1.25 -10.89
CA THR A 60 2.83 -0.17 -11.19
C THR A 60 2.81 -0.46 -12.68
N GLY A 61 1.99 0.24 -13.43
CA GLY A 61 1.79 0.01 -14.86
C GLY A 61 2.89 0.61 -15.74
N GLY A 62 3.30 1.85 -15.45
CA GLY A 62 4.37 2.54 -16.19
C GLY A 62 5.76 1.90 -16.01
N LEU A 63 5.98 1.15 -14.94
CA LEU A 63 7.18 0.36 -14.70
C LEU A 63 7.09 -1.09 -15.23
N GLY A 64 5.98 -1.46 -15.89
CA GLY A 64 5.78 -2.81 -16.41
C GLY A 64 5.45 -3.86 -15.34
N ASN A 65 5.06 -3.42 -14.14
CA ASN A 65 4.73 -4.31 -13.03
C ASN A 65 3.23 -4.65 -13.06
N VAL A 66 2.79 -5.29 -14.13
CA VAL A 66 1.40 -5.73 -14.30
C VAL A 66 1.37 -7.23 -14.42
N LEU A 67 0.53 -7.88 -13.62
CA LEU A 67 0.25 -9.30 -13.67
C LEU A 67 -1.14 -9.54 -14.28
N THR A 68 -1.18 -10.30 -15.36
CA THR A 68 -2.44 -10.67 -16.00
C THR A 68 -2.88 -12.04 -15.52
N ILE A 69 -4.14 -12.15 -15.07
CA ILE A 69 -4.73 -13.39 -14.57
C ILE A 69 -6.07 -13.67 -15.28
N ASP A 70 -6.44 -14.94 -15.31
CA ASP A 70 -7.70 -15.42 -15.93
C ASP A 70 -8.83 -15.61 -14.92
N GLN A 71 -8.49 -15.66 -13.61
CA GLN A 71 -9.44 -15.88 -12.53
C GLN A 71 -9.78 -14.59 -11.78
N PRO A 72 -10.92 -14.51 -11.06
CA PRO A 72 -11.31 -13.34 -10.27
C PRO A 72 -10.49 -13.16 -8.99
N SER A 73 -9.71 -14.14 -8.59
CA SER A 73 -8.88 -14.12 -7.39
C SER A 73 -7.49 -14.68 -7.67
N TRP A 74 -6.52 -14.27 -6.87
CA TRP A 74 -5.17 -14.81 -6.90
C TRP A 74 -4.64 -15.03 -5.50
N GLU A 75 -3.70 -15.94 -5.38
CA GLU A 75 -3.01 -16.28 -4.14
C GLU A 75 -1.50 -16.13 -4.34
N TRP A 76 -0.82 -15.72 -3.27
CA TRP A 76 0.64 -15.71 -3.24
C TRP A 76 1.15 -16.11 -1.86
N GLY A 77 2.35 -16.67 -1.82
CA GLY A 77 3.02 -17.04 -0.58
C GLY A 77 4.01 -15.96 -0.16
N VAL A 78 4.02 -15.67 1.13
CA VAL A 78 5.08 -14.87 1.74
C VAL A 78 6.05 -15.84 2.41
N MET A 79 7.29 -15.92 1.93
CA MET A 79 8.32 -16.75 2.54
C MET A 79 8.64 -16.23 3.93
N ILE A 80 8.74 -17.16 4.86
CA ILE A 80 9.23 -16.91 6.20
C ILE A 80 10.62 -17.52 6.30
N ASP A 81 11.43 -17.01 7.20
CA ASP A 81 12.68 -17.65 7.60
C ASP A 81 12.40 -19.10 8.04
N GLN A 82 13.31 -20.01 7.74
CA GLN A 82 13.19 -21.40 8.17
C GLN A 82 13.50 -21.54 9.65
N ASP A 83 14.24 -20.59 10.24
CA ASP A 83 14.48 -20.55 11.66
C ASP A 83 13.23 -20.10 12.42
N ARG A 84 13.00 -20.80 13.54
CA ARG A 84 11.84 -20.54 14.38
C ARG A 84 12.24 -20.55 15.85
N ALA A 85 11.86 -19.52 16.57
CA ALA A 85 11.85 -19.50 18.01
C ALA A 85 10.53 -20.07 18.52
N VAL A 86 10.59 -20.90 19.56
CA VAL A 86 9.42 -21.52 20.19
C VAL A 86 9.30 -21.03 21.62
N THR A 87 8.09 -20.64 22.04
CA THR A 87 7.85 -20.08 23.37
C THR A 87 7.79 -21.16 24.44
N ILE A 88 8.49 -20.92 25.56
CA ILE A 88 8.38 -21.72 26.79
C ILE A 88 7.06 -21.36 27.47
N ARG A 89 6.25 -22.37 27.80
CA ARG A 89 5.01 -22.20 28.55
C ARG A 89 5.10 -22.63 29.99
N ASP A 90 5.97 -23.60 30.28
CA ASP A 90 6.30 -24.07 31.63
C ASP A 90 7.66 -24.74 31.60
N ALA A 91 8.32 -24.77 32.75
CA ALA A 91 9.55 -25.51 32.92
C ALA A 91 9.64 -26.10 34.34
N LYS A 92 10.18 -27.32 34.45
CA LYS A 92 10.40 -28.01 35.72
C LYS A 92 11.82 -28.54 35.82
N TRP A 93 12.34 -28.54 37.01
CA TRP A 93 13.65 -29.10 37.33
C TRP A 93 13.48 -30.24 38.34
N ASN A 94 13.97 -31.44 37.99
CA ASN A 94 13.77 -32.64 38.79
C ASN A 94 12.32 -32.91 39.20
N GLY A 95 11.37 -32.56 38.35
CA GLY A 95 9.93 -32.71 38.60
C GLY A 95 9.31 -31.66 39.52
N ALA A 96 10.10 -30.73 40.06
CA ALA A 96 9.61 -29.60 40.86
C ALA A 96 9.53 -28.31 40.03
N GLU A 97 8.66 -27.40 40.44
CA GLU A 97 8.57 -26.07 39.86
C GLU A 97 9.86 -25.27 40.11
N ILE A 98 10.27 -24.49 39.13
CA ILE A 98 11.45 -23.64 39.18
C ILE A 98 11.08 -22.35 39.92
N THR A 99 11.87 -22.01 40.93
CA THR A 99 11.74 -20.78 41.72
C THR A 99 12.99 -19.92 41.54
N GLU A 100 12.92 -18.64 41.88
CA GLU A 100 14.03 -17.68 41.74
C GLU A 100 15.38 -18.16 42.39
N ASN A 101 15.30 -18.99 43.41
CA ASN A 101 16.50 -19.54 44.10
C ASN A 101 16.91 -20.94 43.60
N SER A 102 16.25 -21.45 42.57
CA SER A 102 16.58 -22.74 41.97
C SER A 102 17.88 -22.62 41.17
N THR A 103 18.58 -23.72 40.98
CA THR A 103 19.75 -23.83 40.11
C THR A 103 19.53 -24.94 39.09
N PRO A 104 18.62 -24.70 38.09
CA PRO A 104 18.25 -25.73 37.15
C PRO A 104 19.44 -26.21 36.34
N GLY A 105 19.58 -27.54 36.21
CA GLY A 105 20.65 -28.16 35.46
C GLY A 105 21.95 -28.36 36.25
N LEU A 106 22.05 -27.88 37.48
CA LEU A 106 23.24 -28.09 38.34
C LEU A 106 23.54 -29.60 38.47
N GLY A 107 24.79 -29.96 38.32
CA GLY A 107 25.20 -31.37 38.34
C GLY A 107 24.78 -32.16 37.12
N ASN A 108 24.54 -31.49 36.02
CA ASN A 108 24.04 -32.05 34.75
C ASN A 108 22.69 -32.80 34.92
N THR A 109 21.81 -32.24 35.71
CA THR A 109 20.47 -32.79 35.95
C THR A 109 19.49 -32.34 34.84
N PRO A 110 18.48 -33.15 34.49
CA PRO A 110 17.58 -32.85 33.40
C PRO A 110 16.63 -31.67 33.75
N ILE A 111 16.39 -30.86 32.79
CA ILE A 111 15.38 -29.81 32.77
C ILE A 111 14.25 -30.23 31.82
N THR A 112 13.02 -30.16 32.28
CA THR A 112 11.84 -30.47 31.47
C THR A 112 11.17 -29.17 31.05
N LEU A 113 10.99 -29.00 29.74
CA LEU A 113 10.40 -27.79 29.11
C LEU A 113 9.08 -28.12 28.43
N TRP A 114 8.05 -27.33 28.70
CA TRP A 114 6.79 -27.36 27.97
C TRP A 114 6.79 -26.27 26.90
N LEU A 115 6.87 -26.66 25.65
CA LEU A 115 6.94 -25.77 24.49
C LEU A 115 5.62 -25.75 23.71
N GLU A 116 5.34 -24.65 23.03
CA GLU A 116 4.11 -24.51 22.21
C GLU A 116 4.07 -25.47 21.02
N ASP A 117 5.22 -25.78 20.43
CA ASP A 117 5.32 -26.55 19.19
C ASP A 117 6.36 -27.67 19.29
N ALA A 118 6.12 -28.76 18.54
CA ALA A 118 7.06 -29.83 18.34
C ALA A 118 8.09 -29.50 17.26
N TRP A 119 8.93 -28.50 17.50
CA TRP A 119 9.88 -28.00 16.51
C TRP A 119 11.25 -28.65 16.55
N PHE A 120 11.66 -29.11 17.71
CA PHE A 120 12.99 -29.66 17.91
C PHE A 120 12.99 -31.19 17.91
N ASN A 121 14.11 -31.76 17.47
CA ASN A 121 14.31 -33.20 17.43
C ASN A 121 15.23 -33.64 18.59
N THR A 122 15.26 -34.94 18.82
CA THR A 122 16.23 -35.55 19.76
C THR A 122 17.65 -35.24 19.31
N GLY A 123 18.54 -34.90 20.25
CA GLY A 123 19.91 -34.52 19.92
C GLY A 123 20.11 -33.08 19.48
N ALA A 124 19.02 -32.33 19.22
CA ALA A 124 19.13 -30.92 18.86
C ALA A 124 19.66 -30.08 20.01
N THR A 125 20.54 -29.13 19.69
CA THR A 125 20.97 -28.09 20.62
C THR A 125 20.06 -26.88 20.45
N ILE A 126 19.52 -26.41 21.57
CA ILE A 126 18.69 -25.21 21.65
C ILE A 126 19.38 -24.13 22.48
N GLU A 127 19.10 -22.88 22.11
CA GLU A 127 19.65 -21.70 22.75
C GLU A 127 18.51 -20.88 23.38
N LEU A 128 18.68 -20.48 24.62
CA LEU A 128 17.80 -19.59 25.36
C LEU A 128 18.09 -18.11 25.03
N ASP A 129 17.28 -17.19 25.51
CA ASP A 129 17.41 -15.75 25.26
C ASP A 129 18.75 -15.17 25.75
N ASP A 130 19.31 -15.71 26.83
CA ASP A 130 20.61 -15.34 27.41
C ASP A 130 21.82 -16.02 26.75
N LYS A 131 21.60 -16.78 25.69
CA LYS A 131 22.59 -17.58 24.97
C LYS A 131 23.06 -18.85 25.70
N SER A 132 22.41 -19.20 26.79
CA SER A 132 22.61 -20.50 27.42
C SER A 132 22.14 -21.62 26.52
N GLN A 133 22.87 -22.72 26.46
CA GLN A 133 22.64 -23.83 25.56
C GLN A 133 22.16 -25.07 26.27
N LEU A 134 21.13 -25.67 25.74
CA LEU A 134 20.55 -26.91 26.19
C LEU A 134 20.56 -27.96 25.07
N ARG A 135 20.82 -29.19 25.37
CA ARG A 135 20.71 -30.32 24.41
C ARG A 135 19.50 -31.17 24.76
N ILE A 136 18.65 -31.43 23.79
CA ILE A 136 17.50 -32.29 23.96
C ILE A 136 17.94 -33.77 23.95
N SER A 137 17.56 -34.49 24.97
CA SER A 137 18.00 -35.89 25.21
C SER A 137 16.99 -36.90 24.67
N GLU A 138 15.70 -36.58 24.71
CA GLU A 138 14.64 -37.52 24.42
C GLU A 138 13.65 -36.94 23.41
N ALA A 139 12.95 -37.85 22.70
CA ALA A 139 11.88 -37.44 21.79
C ALA A 139 10.77 -36.74 22.56
N PRO A 140 10.24 -35.63 22.05
CA PRO A 140 9.16 -34.91 22.72
C PRO A 140 7.89 -35.76 22.80
N TYR A 141 7.16 -35.61 23.89
CA TYR A 141 5.81 -36.16 24.02
C TYR A 141 4.79 -35.03 24.21
N GLN A 142 3.54 -35.33 23.88
CA GLN A 142 2.47 -34.33 23.98
C GLN A 142 1.79 -34.39 25.34
N ASP A 143 1.64 -33.22 25.96
CA ASP A 143 0.85 -33.00 27.19
C ASP A 143 -0.18 -31.90 26.94
N GLY A 144 -1.42 -32.30 26.69
CA GLY A 144 -2.48 -31.40 26.24
C GLY A 144 -2.18 -30.78 24.89
N ASN A 145 -2.03 -29.47 24.86
CA ASN A 145 -1.65 -28.71 23.66
C ASN A 145 -0.15 -28.35 23.61
N LEU A 146 0.62 -28.80 24.58
CA LEU A 146 2.05 -28.49 24.71
C LEU A 146 2.88 -29.72 24.40
N HIS A 147 4.13 -29.48 24.04
CA HIS A 147 5.13 -30.50 23.76
C HIS A 147 6.21 -30.45 24.83
N VAL A 148 6.44 -31.59 25.46
CA VAL A 148 7.36 -31.72 26.60
C VAL A 148 8.68 -32.24 26.10
N TYR A 149 9.73 -31.52 26.44
CA TYR A 149 11.12 -31.82 26.10
C TYR A 149 11.95 -32.02 27.36
N THR A 150 12.77 -33.06 27.34
CA THR A 150 13.81 -33.25 28.38
C THR A 150 15.14 -32.79 27.79
N ALA A 151 15.80 -31.87 28.47
CA ALA A 151 17.04 -31.28 27.99
C ALA A 151 18.09 -31.21 29.12
N PHE A 152 19.37 -31.26 28.75
CA PHE A 152 20.51 -31.08 29.62
C PHE A 152 21.29 -29.85 29.22
N ILE A 153 22.02 -29.24 30.16
CA ILE A 153 22.93 -28.13 29.81
C ILE A 153 24.02 -28.66 28.89
N ALA A 154 24.26 -27.94 27.80
CA ALA A 154 25.31 -28.30 26.82
C ALA A 154 26.71 -27.84 27.25
N ASP A 155 26.90 -27.49 28.51
CA ASP A 155 28.19 -27.12 29.10
C ASP A 155 28.82 -28.32 29.78
N GLY A 156 30.10 -28.50 29.60
CA GLY A 156 30.88 -29.56 30.23
C GLY A 156 31.21 -29.33 31.73
N ASN A 157 30.84 -28.22 32.31
CA ASN A 157 31.09 -27.89 33.71
C ASN A 157 29.88 -28.30 34.56
N PRO A 158 30.08 -29.26 35.51
CA PRO A 158 28.99 -29.72 36.36
C PRO A 158 28.50 -28.66 37.38
N ALA A 159 29.20 -27.55 37.53
CA ALA A 159 28.80 -26.44 38.39
C ALA A 159 27.92 -25.41 37.66
N SER A 160 27.74 -25.56 36.35
CA SER A 160 26.89 -24.68 35.55
C SER A 160 25.41 -24.93 35.83
N TYR A 161 24.65 -23.87 35.85
CA TYR A 161 23.19 -23.89 35.96
C TYR A 161 22.60 -22.80 35.06
N ILE A 162 21.32 -22.92 34.70
CA ILE A 162 20.57 -21.93 33.95
C ILE A 162 19.91 -20.94 34.90
N ASP A 163 19.92 -19.67 34.56
CA ASP A 163 19.15 -18.66 35.28
C ASP A 163 17.66 -19.04 35.28
N PRO A 164 17.04 -19.22 36.47
CA PRO A 164 15.61 -19.53 36.56
C PRO A 164 14.70 -18.62 35.74
N GLU A 165 15.03 -17.33 35.61
CA GLU A 165 14.26 -16.35 34.87
C GLU A 165 14.16 -16.74 33.39
N MET A 166 15.19 -17.27 32.79
CA MET A 166 15.25 -17.68 31.38
C MET A 166 14.35 -18.89 31.05
N LEU A 167 13.96 -19.65 32.07
CA LEU A 167 13.05 -20.79 31.91
C LEU A 167 11.59 -20.48 32.23
N MET A 168 11.27 -19.23 32.58
CA MET A 168 9.90 -18.82 32.85
C MET A 168 9.06 -18.71 31.57
N ALA A 169 7.75 -18.81 31.75
CA ALA A 169 6.81 -18.70 30.66
C ALA A 169 6.93 -17.35 29.92
N GLY A 170 7.00 -17.42 28.59
CA GLY A 170 7.12 -16.24 27.70
C GLY A 170 8.50 -16.09 27.07
N HIS A 171 9.55 -16.68 27.64
CA HIS A 171 10.87 -16.76 27.01
C HIS A 171 10.85 -17.69 25.80
N GLN A 172 11.82 -17.52 24.91
CA GLN A 172 11.89 -18.28 23.67
C GLN A 172 13.14 -19.14 23.60
N VAL A 173 13.02 -20.23 22.88
CA VAL A 173 14.15 -21.10 22.54
C VAL A 173 14.30 -21.18 21.04
N SER A 174 15.52 -21.11 20.56
CA SER A 174 15.86 -21.20 19.14
C SER A 174 16.82 -22.38 18.89
N ARG A 175 16.88 -22.85 17.66
CA ARG A 175 17.79 -23.94 17.26
C ARG A 175 19.20 -23.38 17.08
N LEU A 176 20.18 -24.10 17.58
CA LEU A 176 21.58 -23.88 17.32
C LEU A 176 22.16 -25.09 16.54
N ALA A 177 23.35 -24.96 15.99
CA ALA A 177 24.03 -26.06 15.37
C ALA A 177 24.27 -27.19 16.36
N SER A 178 23.80 -28.40 16.06
CA SER A 178 23.88 -29.55 16.93
C SER A 178 25.20 -30.30 16.72
N ALA A 179 25.86 -30.68 17.82
CA ALA A 179 27.07 -31.47 17.79
C ALA A 179 26.72 -32.94 17.94
N TYR A 180 27.33 -33.81 17.14
CA TYR A 180 27.20 -35.26 17.22
C TYR A 180 28.57 -35.90 17.41
N GLU A 181 28.58 -37.11 17.96
CA GLU A 181 29.79 -37.89 18.16
C GLU A 181 30.38 -38.38 16.84
N GLU A 182 31.66 -38.72 16.89
CA GLU A 182 32.33 -39.35 15.74
C GLU A 182 31.68 -40.69 15.43
N TYR A 183 31.39 -40.94 14.13
CA TYR A 183 30.67 -42.13 13.63
C TYR A 183 29.20 -42.21 14.09
N SER A 184 28.53 -41.06 14.31
CA SER A 184 27.12 -41.04 14.68
C SER A 184 26.24 -41.46 13.48
N GLU A 185 25.19 -42.20 13.78
CA GLU A 185 24.14 -42.53 12.80
C GLU A 185 22.97 -41.51 12.84
N GLU A 186 22.95 -40.69 13.85
CA GLU A 186 21.94 -39.65 14.04
C GLU A 186 22.33 -38.33 13.34
N ALA A 187 21.35 -37.61 12.85
CA ALA A 187 21.51 -36.28 12.28
C ALA A 187 20.36 -35.38 12.71
N ASP A 188 20.62 -34.10 12.75
CA ASP A 188 19.57 -33.12 12.97
C ASP A 188 18.65 -33.05 11.76
N ILE A 189 17.36 -33.20 11.97
CA ILE A 189 16.34 -33.24 10.90
C ILE A 189 15.89 -31.83 10.61
N LEU A 190 15.99 -31.42 9.35
CA LEU A 190 15.50 -30.12 8.91
C LEU A 190 13.98 -30.08 8.94
N ASN A 191 13.43 -29.23 9.75
CA ASN A 191 12.01 -28.92 9.77
C ASN A 191 11.72 -27.74 8.83
N TYR A 192 10.61 -27.81 8.13
CA TYR A 192 10.22 -26.78 7.16
C TYR A 192 9.05 -25.96 7.67
N ASN A 193 9.19 -24.65 7.62
CA ASN A 193 8.07 -23.74 7.79
C ASN A 193 7.30 -23.61 6.47
N THR A 194 6.00 -23.71 6.54
CA THR A 194 5.14 -23.39 5.39
C THR A 194 4.97 -21.90 5.29
N HIS A 195 5.00 -21.39 4.04
CA HIS A 195 4.76 -19.95 3.83
C HIS A 195 3.33 -19.54 4.20
N PHE A 196 3.16 -18.32 4.64
CA PHE A 196 1.84 -17.71 4.76
C PHE A 196 1.26 -17.51 3.37
N LYS A 197 0.01 -17.92 3.18
CA LYS A 197 -0.72 -17.63 1.95
C LYS A 197 -1.58 -16.39 2.14
N MET A 198 -1.45 -15.47 1.22
CA MET A 198 -2.33 -14.33 1.07
C MET A 198 -3.21 -14.53 -0.15
N ARG A 199 -4.46 -14.09 -0.07
CA ARG A 199 -5.42 -14.12 -1.18
C ARG A 199 -6.03 -12.76 -1.36
N ASN A 200 -6.20 -12.34 -2.61
CA ASN A 200 -6.93 -11.12 -2.94
C ASN A 200 -7.84 -11.34 -4.15
N TYR A 201 -8.72 -10.39 -4.40
CA TYR A 201 -9.76 -10.46 -5.44
C TYR A 201 -9.69 -9.26 -6.35
N LEU A 202 -10.05 -9.46 -7.62
CA LEU A 202 -10.24 -8.37 -8.57
C LEU A 202 -11.53 -7.62 -8.25
N THR A 203 -11.45 -6.30 -8.29
CA THR A 203 -12.64 -5.43 -8.19
C THR A 203 -13.12 -5.09 -9.59
N THR A 204 -14.38 -5.41 -9.90
CA THR A 204 -15.02 -5.02 -11.15
C THR A 204 -15.59 -3.63 -11.00
N MET A 205 -15.05 -2.69 -11.74
CA MET A 205 -15.51 -1.30 -11.77
C MET A 205 -16.27 -1.02 -13.05
N ARG A 206 -17.31 -0.18 -12.96
CA ARG A 206 -18.10 0.27 -14.12
C ARG A 206 -18.43 1.75 -14.00
N LEU A 207 -18.44 2.42 -15.14
CA LEU A 207 -18.91 3.79 -15.29
C LEU A 207 -19.68 3.88 -16.61
N SER A 208 -20.76 4.61 -16.62
CA SER A 208 -21.53 4.88 -17.86
C SER A 208 -22.07 6.29 -17.85
N TYR A 209 -22.29 6.82 -19.05
CA TYR A 209 -22.98 8.08 -19.26
C TYR A 209 -23.72 8.05 -20.59
N ASP A 210 -24.79 8.84 -20.70
CA ASP A 210 -25.64 8.94 -21.85
C ASP A 210 -25.53 10.34 -22.50
N ILE A 211 -25.51 10.41 -23.82
CA ILE A 211 -25.48 11.65 -24.58
C ILE A 211 -26.67 11.66 -25.54
N THR A 212 -27.45 12.75 -25.53
CA THR A 212 -28.56 12.94 -26.49
C THR A 212 -28.03 13.36 -27.87
N GLY A 213 -28.78 13.05 -28.93
CA GLY A 213 -28.41 13.41 -30.30
C GLY A 213 -28.21 14.92 -30.46
N SER A 214 -29.08 15.72 -29.83
CA SER A 214 -28.96 17.18 -29.86
C SER A 214 -27.70 17.70 -29.15
N ALA A 215 -27.34 17.10 -28.00
CA ALA A 215 -26.12 17.47 -27.28
C ALA A 215 -24.85 17.06 -28.03
N PHE A 216 -24.91 15.98 -28.81
CA PHE A 216 -23.77 15.49 -29.59
C PHE A 216 -23.28 16.52 -30.63
N SER A 217 -24.20 17.23 -31.29
CA SER A 217 -23.89 18.24 -32.31
C SER A 217 -23.54 19.61 -31.72
N THR A 218 -23.66 19.79 -30.39
CA THR A 218 -23.43 21.08 -29.74
C THR A 218 -21.95 21.41 -29.71
N VAL A 219 -21.59 22.58 -30.20
CA VAL A 219 -20.23 23.08 -30.24
C VAL A 219 -19.96 23.95 -29.02
N MET A 220 -18.81 23.73 -28.38
CA MET A 220 -18.32 24.59 -27.30
C MET A 220 -17.54 25.79 -27.84
N ALA A 221 -17.62 26.91 -27.11
CA ALA A 221 -16.82 28.10 -27.43
C ALA A 221 -15.31 27.89 -27.10
N VAL A 222 -14.95 26.86 -26.34
CA VAL A 222 -13.58 26.54 -25.92
C VAL A 222 -13.07 25.33 -26.66
N ALA A 223 -11.89 25.50 -27.27
CA ALA A 223 -11.18 24.42 -27.94
C ALA A 223 -10.50 23.50 -26.91
N LEU A 224 -10.74 22.21 -27.02
CA LEU A 224 -10.05 21.19 -26.27
C LEU A 224 -8.90 20.62 -27.12
N LYS A 225 -7.67 20.78 -26.70
CA LYS A 225 -6.52 20.22 -27.40
C LYS A 225 -6.13 18.90 -26.72
N ASP A 226 -6.14 17.82 -27.46
CA ASP A 226 -5.65 16.53 -26.99
C ASP A 226 -4.12 16.61 -26.83
N PRO A 227 -3.59 16.38 -25.60
CA PRO A 227 -2.15 16.45 -25.35
C PRO A 227 -1.34 15.38 -26.08
N LYS A 228 -1.95 14.24 -26.45
CA LYS A 228 -1.27 13.14 -27.13
C LYS A 228 -1.26 13.31 -28.66
N THR A 229 -2.37 13.67 -29.23
CA THR A 229 -2.52 13.75 -30.70
C THR A 229 -2.38 15.16 -31.24
N GLY A 230 -2.40 16.18 -30.39
CA GLY A 230 -2.37 17.59 -30.77
C GLY A 230 -3.67 18.08 -31.47
N LYS A 231 -4.64 17.21 -31.68
CA LYS A 231 -5.91 17.54 -32.31
C LYS A 231 -6.75 18.45 -31.43
N THR A 232 -7.41 19.41 -32.05
CA THR A 232 -8.31 20.35 -31.39
C THR A 232 -9.74 19.96 -31.63
N SER A 233 -10.56 19.85 -30.60
CA SER A 233 -11.99 19.58 -30.67
C SER A 233 -12.77 20.69 -29.96
N TYR A 234 -13.86 21.09 -30.56
CA TYR A 234 -14.81 22.07 -30.02
C TYR A 234 -16.11 21.39 -29.56
N LEU A 235 -16.24 20.08 -29.67
CA LEU A 235 -17.46 19.35 -29.34
C LEU A 235 -17.63 19.16 -27.85
N TRP A 236 -18.81 19.47 -27.33
CA TRP A 236 -19.19 19.23 -25.95
C TRP A 236 -19.10 17.75 -25.55
N SER A 237 -19.46 16.85 -26.45
CA SER A 237 -19.35 15.40 -26.25
C SER A 237 -17.91 14.96 -25.96
N THR A 238 -16.93 15.51 -26.66
CA THR A 238 -15.50 15.20 -26.44
C THR A 238 -15.04 15.67 -25.05
N TYR A 239 -15.51 16.83 -24.60
CA TYR A 239 -15.20 17.30 -23.27
C TYR A 239 -15.77 16.37 -22.19
N GLN A 240 -17.01 15.91 -22.34
CA GLN A 240 -17.65 15.00 -21.39
C GLN A 240 -16.98 13.64 -21.38
N GLU A 241 -16.55 13.13 -22.52
CA GLU A 241 -15.76 11.90 -22.62
C GLU A 241 -14.44 12.04 -21.85
N TRP A 242 -13.74 13.16 -22.02
CA TRP A 242 -12.51 13.44 -21.29
C TRP A 242 -12.76 13.51 -19.77
N VAL A 243 -13.84 14.16 -19.33
CA VAL A 243 -14.21 14.20 -17.90
C VAL A 243 -14.50 12.81 -17.37
N ALA A 244 -15.25 11.98 -18.12
CA ALA A 244 -15.58 10.62 -17.74
C ALA A 244 -14.33 9.74 -17.61
N MET A 245 -13.40 9.85 -18.56
CA MET A 245 -12.12 9.14 -18.51
C MET A 245 -11.28 9.54 -17.28
N ARG A 246 -11.21 10.83 -17.01
CA ARG A 246 -10.51 11.34 -15.83
C ARG A 246 -11.12 10.83 -14.53
N GLU A 247 -12.44 10.85 -14.41
CA GLU A 247 -13.14 10.32 -13.24
C GLU A 247 -12.97 8.80 -13.11
N TRP A 248 -12.91 8.07 -14.23
CA TRP A 248 -12.63 6.65 -14.26
C TRP A 248 -11.27 6.34 -13.59
N TYR A 249 -10.19 6.94 -14.08
CA TYR A 249 -8.84 6.71 -13.55
C TYR A 249 -8.72 7.13 -12.08
N LYS A 250 -9.32 8.26 -11.72
CA LYS A 250 -9.32 8.73 -10.33
C LYS A 250 -10.03 7.77 -9.38
N ARG A 251 -11.18 7.21 -9.79
CA ARG A 251 -11.90 6.22 -9.00
C ARG A 251 -11.14 4.90 -8.91
N MET A 252 -10.52 4.48 -10.01
CA MET A 252 -9.67 3.29 -10.04
C MET A 252 -8.49 3.42 -9.07
N GLU A 253 -7.73 4.52 -9.14
CA GLU A 253 -6.61 4.76 -8.24
C GLU A 253 -7.05 4.77 -6.77
N ARG A 254 -8.14 5.47 -6.50
CA ARG A 254 -8.69 5.51 -5.15
C ARG A 254 -9.08 4.11 -4.65
N GLY A 255 -9.68 3.30 -5.49
CA GLY A 255 -9.99 1.91 -5.18
C GLY A 255 -8.75 1.07 -4.90
N LEU A 256 -7.72 1.16 -5.75
CA LEU A 256 -6.46 0.43 -5.57
C LEU A 256 -5.73 0.82 -4.28
N VAL A 257 -5.90 2.05 -3.79
CA VAL A 257 -5.27 2.51 -2.54
C VAL A 257 -6.11 2.17 -1.32
N TYR A 258 -7.40 2.55 -1.32
CA TYR A 258 -8.22 2.60 -0.09
C TYR A 258 -9.25 1.48 0.04
N ASN A 259 -9.47 0.64 -0.96
CA ASN A 259 -10.46 -0.42 -0.86
C ASN A 259 -10.14 -1.33 0.33
N LYS A 260 -11.23 -1.71 1.03
CA LYS A 260 -11.20 -2.76 2.04
C LYS A 260 -11.86 -4.01 1.48
N SER A 261 -11.23 -5.14 1.67
CA SER A 261 -11.78 -6.42 1.23
C SER A 261 -13.13 -6.69 1.89
N ASN A 262 -14.10 -7.11 1.08
CA ASN A 262 -15.41 -7.56 1.55
C ASN A 262 -15.55 -9.09 1.52
N VAL A 263 -14.43 -9.78 1.32
CA VAL A 263 -14.38 -11.23 1.22
C VAL A 263 -13.87 -11.82 2.52
N ASN A 264 -14.59 -12.76 3.08
CA ASN A 264 -14.22 -13.48 4.30
C ASN A 264 -13.08 -14.49 4.02
N LYS A 265 -12.49 -15.03 5.10
CA LYS A 265 -11.41 -16.03 5.01
C LYS A 265 -11.82 -17.31 4.26
N ASP A 266 -13.11 -17.68 4.32
CA ASP A 266 -13.69 -18.81 3.60
C ASP A 266 -14.00 -18.53 2.12
N GLY A 267 -13.75 -17.30 1.65
CA GLY A 267 -14.04 -16.86 0.28
C GLY A 267 -15.48 -16.40 0.07
N SER A 268 -16.31 -16.39 1.10
CA SER A 268 -17.69 -15.89 1.03
C SER A 268 -17.72 -14.36 0.96
N CYS A 269 -18.72 -13.83 0.24
CA CYS A 269 -18.96 -12.40 0.09
C CYS A 269 -20.43 -12.09 0.35
N ASN A 270 -20.69 -11.21 1.32
CA ASN A 270 -22.05 -10.82 1.68
C ASN A 270 -22.63 -9.75 0.74
N LEU A 271 -21.79 -9.01 0.05
CA LEU A 271 -22.25 -8.00 -0.89
C LEU A 271 -22.71 -8.66 -2.20
N LYS A 272 -23.97 -8.49 -2.53
CA LYS A 272 -24.55 -8.99 -3.78
C LYS A 272 -24.96 -7.83 -4.68
N GLY A 273 -24.71 -7.99 -5.97
CA GLY A 273 -25.19 -7.07 -6.98
C GLY A 273 -26.70 -7.22 -7.23
N THR A 274 -27.26 -6.36 -8.07
CA THR A 274 -28.69 -6.37 -8.42
C THR A 274 -29.14 -7.68 -9.07
N ASN A 275 -28.23 -8.45 -9.64
CA ASN A 275 -28.48 -9.77 -10.22
C ASN A 275 -28.29 -10.94 -9.22
N GLY A 276 -28.13 -10.64 -7.92
CA GLY A 276 -27.95 -11.62 -6.86
C GLY A 276 -26.56 -12.28 -6.78
N ARG A 277 -25.63 -11.95 -7.71
CA ARG A 277 -24.27 -12.50 -7.70
C ARG A 277 -23.36 -11.71 -6.76
N PRO A 278 -22.32 -12.35 -6.18
CA PRO A 278 -21.36 -11.65 -5.33
C PRO A 278 -20.67 -10.51 -6.08
N ALA A 279 -20.54 -9.36 -5.39
CA ALA A 279 -19.78 -8.21 -5.87
C ALA A 279 -18.49 -8.10 -5.05
N TYR A 280 -17.40 -8.64 -5.59
CA TYR A 280 -16.12 -8.67 -4.90
C TYR A 280 -15.44 -7.30 -4.88
N ILE A 281 -14.95 -6.91 -3.73
CA ILE A 281 -14.04 -5.78 -3.54
C ILE A 281 -12.74 -6.35 -3.00
N GLY A 282 -11.67 -6.21 -3.76
CA GLY A 282 -10.34 -6.64 -3.34
C GLY A 282 -9.71 -5.65 -2.35
N ALA A 283 -8.79 -6.14 -1.53
CA ALA A 283 -7.99 -5.32 -0.64
C ALA A 283 -7.13 -4.33 -1.42
N GLY A 284 -7.18 -3.07 -1.03
CA GLY A 284 -6.30 -2.02 -1.55
C GLY A 284 -4.90 -2.07 -0.94
N LEU A 285 -4.04 -1.17 -1.39
CA LEU A 285 -2.66 -1.09 -0.94
C LEU A 285 -2.55 -0.89 0.58
N LEU A 286 -3.32 0.06 1.13
CA LEU A 286 -3.24 0.40 2.55
C LEU A 286 -3.75 -0.73 3.44
N GLU A 287 -4.70 -1.54 2.99
CA GLU A 287 -5.18 -2.68 3.77
C GLU A 287 -4.16 -3.81 3.86
N GLN A 288 -3.35 -3.98 2.81
CA GLN A 288 -2.34 -5.05 2.73
C GLN A 288 -1.07 -4.76 3.53
N ILE A 289 -0.82 -3.51 3.93
CA ILE A 289 0.32 -3.16 4.78
C ILE A 289 0.13 -3.80 6.16
N ALA A 290 1.19 -4.43 6.67
CA ALA A 290 1.16 -5.09 7.97
C ALA A 290 0.74 -4.10 9.08
N PRO A 291 -0.21 -4.46 9.96
CA PRO A 291 -0.64 -3.58 11.05
C PRO A 291 0.48 -3.13 11.98
N SER A 292 1.50 -3.98 12.21
CA SER A 292 2.71 -3.66 12.97
C SER A 292 3.52 -2.51 12.39
N ASN A 293 3.41 -2.28 11.08
CA ASN A 293 4.15 -1.27 10.34
C ASN A 293 3.37 0.04 10.22
N ARG A 294 2.41 0.27 11.10
CA ARG A 294 1.64 1.53 11.19
C ARG A 294 1.99 2.24 12.47
N ARG A 295 2.54 3.44 12.36
CA ARG A 295 2.79 4.31 13.51
C ARG A 295 1.96 5.57 13.41
N TYR A 296 1.49 6.01 14.55
CA TYR A 296 0.75 7.26 14.69
C TYR A 296 1.67 8.32 15.27
N TYR A 297 1.55 9.55 14.81
CA TYR A 297 2.35 10.67 15.29
C TYR A 297 1.53 11.95 15.35
N THR A 298 1.90 12.86 16.24
CA THR A 298 1.34 14.21 16.34
C THR A 298 2.30 15.25 15.76
N ARG A 299 3.59 15.03 15.91
CA ARG A 299 4.66 15.85 15.34
C ARG A 299 5.72 14.97 14.70
N LEU A 300 6.01 15.23 13.44
CA LEU A 300 7.08 14.53 12.75
C LEU A 300 8.44 15.04 13.23
N SER A 301 9.34 14.11 13.60
CA SER A 301 10.74 14.37 13.94
C SER A 301 11.67 13.56 13.06
N ALA A 302 12.94 13.98 12.95
CA ALA A 302 13.94 13.23 12.20
C ALA A 302 14.20 11.85 12.82
N GLU A 303 14.26 11.79 14.14
CA GLU A 303 14.45 10.54 14.89
C GLU A 303 13.31 9.55 14.63
N LEU A 304 12.06 9.99 14.75
CA LEU A 304 10.89 9.14 14.47
C LEU A 304 10.94 8.56 13.05
N LEU A 305 11.33 9.38 12.08
CA LEU A 305 11.42 8.95 10.68
C LEU A 305 12.57 7.94 10.49
N GLU A 306 13.72 8.20 11.08
CA GLU A 306 14.88 7.31 11.02
C GLU A 306 14.62 5.97 11.69
N ASP A 307 14.08 5.97 12.89
CA ASP A 307 13.71 4.77 13.63
C ASP A 307 12.67 3.94 12.86
N PHE A 308 11.67 4.61 12.31
CA PHE A 308 10.63 3.93 11.54
C PHE A 308 11.19 3.26 10.28
N LEU A 309 12.05 3.96 9.53
CA LEU A 309 12.70 3.40 8.34
C LEU A 309 13.67 2.28 8.68
N PHE A 310 14.36 2.40 9.83
CA PHE A 310 15.22 1.35 10.33
C PHE A 310 14.41 0.09 10.65
N ASP A 311 13.31 0.21 11.38
CA ASP A 311 12.44 -0.92 11.72
C ASP A 311 11.85 -1.61 10.47
N LEU A 312 11.43 -0.83 9.45
CA LEU A 312 10.93 -1.39 8.20
C LEU A 312 12.00 -2.15 7.39
N SER A 313 13.27 -1.77 7.56
CA SER A 313 14.38 -2.40 6.83
C SER A 313 15.07 -3.49 7.62
N TYR A 314 14.90 -3.50 8.96
CA TYR A 314 15.61 -4.40 9.86
C TYR A 314 15.19 -5.85 9.60
N ASN A 315 16.20 -6.69 9.31
CA ASN A 315 16.03 -8.13 9.03
C ASN A 315 15.02 -8.50 7.91
N VAL A 316 14.57 -7.52 7.14
CA VAL A 316 13.64 -7.72 6.01
C VAL A 316 14.33 -7.44 4.68
N LEU A 317 15.17 -6.42 4.64
CA LEU A 317 15.84 -5.96 3.43
C LEU A 317 17.35 -6.10 3.53
N GLY A 318 17.97 -6.64 2.48
CA GLY A 318 19.42 -6.61 2.30
C GLY A 318 19.95 -5.17 2.20
N THR A 319 21.20 -4.94 2.58
CA THR A 319 21.80 -3.60 2.66
C THR A 319 21.71 -2.81 1.35
N ASN A 320 21.78 -3.48 0.19
CA ASN A 320 21.73 -2.85 -1.12
C ASN A 320 20.29 -2.57 -1.62
N GLU A 321 19.26 -3.08 -0.94
CA GLU A 321 17.85 -3.04 -1.37
C GLU A 321 17.00 -2.07 -0.54
N ARG A 322 17.60 -1.35 0.41
CA ARG A 322 16.91 -0.45 1.33
C ARG A 322 16.50 0.86 0.67
N LYS A 323 15.67 0.77 -0.37
CA LYS A 323 15.19 1.93 -1.13
C LYS A 323 13.69 2.07 -1.00
N PHE A 324 13.27 3.12 -0.31
CA PHE A 324 11.86 3.41 -0.09
C PHE A 324 11.39 4.58 -0.94
N VAL A 325 10.16 4.47 -1.42
CA VAL A 325 9.42 5.61 -1.98
C VAL A 325 8.31 5.95 -1.00
N ALA A 326 8.32 7.16 -0.47
CA ALA A 326 7.25 7.66 0.38
C ALA A 326 6.23 8.45 -0.45
N LEU A 327 5.00 7.96 -0.50
CA LEU A 327 3.86 8.71 -1.03
C LEU A 327 3.32 9.61 0.08
N THR A 328 3.24 10.91 -0.16
CA THR A 328 2.74 11.86 0.83
C THR A 328 2.04 13.03 0.17
N GLY A 329 1.17 13.71 0.91
CA GLY A 329 0.55 14.96 0.46
C GLY A 329 1.49 16.16 0.59
N GLU A 330 0.99 17.32 0.21
CA GLU A 330 1.75 18.58 0.24
C GLU A 330 2.24 18.94 1.65
N MET A 331 1.40 18.70 2.66
CA MET A 331 1.76 19.01 4.05
C MET A 331 2.82 18.07 4.59
N GLY A 332 2.78 16.77 4.24
CA GLY A 332 3.83 15.82 4.60
C GLY A 332 5.17 16.17 3.95
N MET A 333 5.17 16.60 2.68
CA MET A 333 6.39 17.10 2.02
C MET A 333 6.96 18.33 2.73
N ARG A 334 6.09 19.24 3.18
CA ARG A 334 6.51 20.44 3.92
C ARG A 334 7.11 20.09 5.28
N GLU A 335 6.50 19.16 6.02
CA GLU A 335 7.02 18.68 7.29
C GLU A 335 8.39 18.01 7.12
N PHE A 336 8.55 17.21 6.10
CA PHE A 336 9.83 16.58 5.78
C PHE A 336 10.92 17.63 5.49
N ASP A 337 10.63 18.62 4.65
CA ASP A 337 11.55 19.72 4.35
C ASP A 337 11.95 20.50 5.61
N ARG A 338 10.99 20.74 6.52
CA ARG A 338 11.24 21.37 7.82
C ARG A 338 12.25 20.59 8.66
N ILE A 339 12.04 19.27 8.78
CA ILE A 339 12.91 18.41 9.57
C ILE A 339 14.33 18.38 9.02
N LEU A 340 14.47 18.29 7.70
CA LEU A 340 15.79 18.29 7.08
C LEU A 340 16.52 19.60 7.31
N LYS A 341 15.82 20.74 7.22
CA LYS A 341 16.40 22.06 7.50
C LYS A 341 16.81 22.18 8.98
N GLU A 342 15.99 21.71 9.92
CA GLU A 342 16.34 21.67 11.34
C GLU A 342 17.59 20.80 11.59
N LYS A 343 17.67 19.64 10.99
CA LYS A 343 18.85 18.74 11.10
C LYS A 343 20.11 19.35 10.51
N MET A 344 20.01 20.00 9.38
CA MET A 344 21.13 20.70 8.74
C MET A 344 21.61 21.91 9.55
N ALA A 345 20.70 22.68 10.12
CA ALA A 345 21.03 23.82 10.98
C ALA A 345 21.80 23.40 12.24
N ASN A 346 21.49 22.24 12.80
CA ASN A 346 22.14 21.70 13.99
C ASN A 346 23.55 21.12 13.68
N LEU A 347 23.85 20.80 12.44
CA LEU A 347 25.16 20.22 12.04
C LEU A 347 26.26 21.26 11.80
N ASN A 348 25.99 22.57 11.99
CA ASN A 348 26.97 23.66 11.76
C ASN A 348 27.80 23.46 10.48
N LEU A 349 27.18 23.08 9.40
CA LEU A 349 27.83 22.94 8.11
C LEU A 349 28.14 24.34 7.54
N ILE A 350 29.24 24.90 8.02
CA ILE A 350 29.73 26.23 7.63
C ILE A 350 30.19 26.27 6.16
N ASP A 351 30.35 25.14 5.51
CA ASP A 351 31.01 25.12 4.21
C ASP A 351 30.54 24.02 3.25
N THR A 352 29.25 23.95 3.04
CA THR A 352 28.79 23.10 1.94
C THR A 352 28.07 23.96 0.93
N VAL A 353 28.79 24.32 -0.08
CA VAL A 353 28.24 24.90 -1.31
C VAL A 353 27.36 23.81 -1.95
N PHE A 354 26.07 23.87 -1.69
CA PHE A 354 25.10 23.11 -2.48
C PHE A 354 24.93 23.79 -3.85
N VAL A 355 25.97 23.75 -4.65
CA VAL A 355 25.90 24.05 -6.08
C VAL A 355 25.64 22.74 -6.80
N THR A 356 24.39 22.35 -6.89
CA THR A 356 23.98 21.33 -7.85
C THR A 356 23.05 21.99 -8.85
N GLY A 357 23.63 22.51 -9.89
CA GLY A 357 22.88 23.08 -10.99
C GLY A 357 23.83 23.59 -12.07
N SER A 358 23.91 22.91 -13.18
CA SER A 358 24.36 23.51 -14.43
C SER A 358 23.29 24.55 -14.81
N GLY A 359 23.57 25.82 -14.56
CA GLY A 359 22.74 26.93 -14.98
C GLY A 359 22.75 28.08 -13.98
N ASP A 360 22.96 29.26 -14.48
CA ASP A 360 23.20 30.58 -13.86
C ASP A 360 22.07 31.08 -12.93
N SER A 361 21.53 30.30 -12.01
CA SER A 361 20.62 30.83 -11.02
C SER A 361 20.90 30.25 -9.62
N LEU A 362 21.30 31.14 -8.74
CA LEU A 362 21.39 30.89 -7.30
C LEU A 362 19.98 30.68 -6.76
N THR A 363 19.54 29.41 -6.64
CA THR A 363 18.25 29.11 -6.06
C THR A 363 18.44 28.83 -4.57
N PHE A 364 18.16 29.82 -3.73
CA PHE A 364 17.98 29.61 -2.30
C PHE A 364 16.69 28.80 -2.07
N GLY A 365 16.83 27.51 -1.83
CA GLY A 365 15.72 26.60 -1.55
C GLY A 365 15.93 25.25 -2.20
N GLY A 366 16.83 24.45 -1.66
CA GLY A 366 16.99 23.06 -2.12
C GLY A 366 15.72 22.25 -1.83
N GLN A 367 15.03 21.78 -2.85
CA GLN A 367 14.00 20.75 -2.71
C GLN A 367 14.70 19.41 -2.60
N PHE A 368 14.72 18.84 -1.40
CA PHE A 368 15.24 17.50 -1.19
C PHE A 368 14.16 16.48 -1.59
N LYS A 369 14.41 15.75 -2.67
CA LYS A 369 13.54 14.63 -3.07
C LYS A 369 14.02 13.30 -2.52
N THR A 370 15.32 13.17 -2.26
CA THR A 370 15.94 11.92 -1.82
C THR A 370 16.77 12.17 -0.58
N TYR A 371 16.60 11.33 0.41
CA TYR A 371 17.33 11.34 1.67
C TYR A 371 18.07 10.01 1.84
N LYS A 372 19.37 10.09 2.16
CA LYS A 372 20.21 8.92 2.43
C LYS A 372 20.59 8.88 3.89
N MET A 373 20.40 7.73 4.51
CA MET A 373 20.75 7.45 5.90
C MET A 373 22.04 6.64 5.97
N THR A 374 22.63 6.60 7.18
CA THR A 374 23.88 5.92 7.45
C THR A 374 23.89 4.43 7.09
N ASN A 375 22.77 3.74 7.26
CA ASN A 375 22.65 2.30 7.04
C ASN A 375 22.32 1.91 5.58
N GLY A 376 22.63 2.79 4.61
CA GLY A 376 22.33 2.55 3.20
C GLY A 376 20.86 2.71 2.82
N ILE A 377 20.02 3.18 3.77
CA ILE A 377 18.62 3.45 3.50
C ILE A 377 18.52 4.72 2.63
N GLU A 378 17.81 4.58 1.52
CA GLU A 378 17.50 5.67 0.60
C GLU A 378 16.00 5.90 0.57
N LEU A 379 15.58 7.11 0.92
CA LEU A 379 14.17 7.52 0.91
C LEU A 379 13.95 8.56 -0.19
N THR A 380 13.02 8.27 -1.10
CA THR A 380 12.57 9.23 -2.11
C THR A 380 11.14 9.64 -1.84
N LEU A 381 10.89 10.94 -1.68
CA LEU A 381 9.52 11.45 -1.51
C LEU A 381 8.87 11.67 -2.86
N LYS A 382 7.59 11.30 -2.94
CA LYS A 382 6.73 11.53 -4.09
C LYS A 382 5.40 12.13 -3.66
N TYR A 383 5.02 13.21 -4.33
CA TYR A 383 3.73 13.84 -4.12
C TYR A 383 2.59 12.95 -4.59
N PHE A 384 1.59 12.79 -3.72
CA PHE A 384 0.40 11.99 -3.98
C PHE A 384 -0.87 12.82 -3.82
N PRO A 385 -1.46 13.34 -4.92
CA PRO A 385 -2.57 14.30 -4.89
C PRO A 385 -3.83 13.78 -4.19
N LEU A 386 -3.99 12.47 -4.10
CA LEU A 386 -5.17 11.86 -3.49
C LEU A 386 -5.26 12.17 -1.99
N TYR A 387 -4.12 12.35 -1.31
CA TYR A 387 -4.06 12.72 0.10
C TYR A 387 -4.49 14.16 0.36
N ASP A 388 -4.33 15.05 -0.61
CA ASP A 388 -4.71 16.46 -0.48
C ASP A 388 -6.15 16.74 -0.86
N ASN A 389 -6.88 15.74 -1.34
CA ASN A 389 -8.23 15.94 -1.85
C ASN A 389 -9.22 16.18 -0.69
N THR A 390 -9.64 17.42 -0.51
CA THR A 390 -10.57 17.85 0.54
C THR A 390 -11.99 17.29 0.40
N VAL A 391 -12.37 16.81 -0.78
CA VAL A 391 -13.69 16.20 -0.99
C VAL A 391 -13.81 14.87 -0.25
N TYR A 392 -12.71 14.13 -0.18
CA TYR A 392 -12.66 12.81 0.47
C TYR A 392 -12.11 12.89 1.89
N ASN A 393 -11.13 13.76 2.13
CA ASN A 393 -10.39 13.88 3.37
C ASN A 393 -10.92 15.07 4.16
N ARG A 394 -11.91 14.82 5.01
CA ARG A 394 -12.66 15.87 5.71
C ARG A 394 -12.13 16.16 7.12
N GLN A 395 -11.30 15.28 7.67
CA GLN A 395 -10.65 15.53 8.95
C GLN A 395 -9.52 16.52 8.75
N LEU A 396 -9.65 17.69 9.37
CA LEU A 396 -8.69 18.79 9.22
C LEU A 396 -7.80 18.89 10.44
N HIS A 397 -6.54 19.21 10.20
CA HIS A 397 -5.60 19.56 11.25
C HIS A 397 -6.05 20.87 11.94
N PRO A 398 -6.12 20.92 13.29
CA PRO A 398 -6.72 22.05 14.01
C PRO A 398 -6.04 23.39 13.74
N VAL A 399 -4.73 23.41 13.54
CA VAL A 399 -3.95 24.64 13.33
C VAL A 399 -3.88 25.04 11.85
N THR A 400 -3.57 24.09 10.97
CA THR A 400 -3.31 24.40 9.54
C THR A 400 -4.55 24.37 8.67
N LEU A 401 -5.66 23.82 9.19
CA LEU A 401 -6.93 23.63 8.48
C LEU A 401 -6.78 22.85 7.15
N LYS A 402 -5.73 22.04 7.05
CA LYS A 402 -5.49 21.15 5.93
C LYS A 402 -5.90 19.72 6.29
N PRO A 403 -6.23 18.86 5.32
CA PRO A 403 -6.58 17.48 5.60
C PRO A 403 -5.47 16.77 6.41
N LEU A 404 -5.84 16.04 7.45
CA LEU A 404 -4.89 15.19 8.19
C LEU A 404 -4.23 14.15 7.28
N GLU A 405 -4.97 13.67 6.30
CA GLU A 405 -4.46 12.74 5.30
C GLU A 405 -3.29 13.31 4.48
N SER A 406 -3.23 14.64 4.29
CA SER A 406 -2.12 15.32 3.62
C SER A 406 -0.77 15.14 4.33
N TYR A 407 -0.81 14.83 5.62
CA TYR A 407 0.38 14.55 6.42
C TYR A 407 0.77 13.07 6.45
N ARG A 408 -0.10 12.17 5.95
CA ARG A 408 0.21 10.74 5.86
C ARG A 408 1.42 10.52 4.98
N MET A 409 2.29 9.62 5.41
CA MET A 409 3.41 9.13 4.62
C MET A 409 3.29 7.61 4.49
N THR A 410 3.15 7.14 3.26
CA THR A 410 3.12 5.70 2.96
C THR A 410 4.42 5.29 2.32
N PHE A 411 5.19 4.49 3.03
CA PHE A 411 6.51 4.02 2.62
C PHE A 411 6.37 2.72 1.85
N LEU A 412 6.84 2.71 0.63
CA LEU A 412 6.72 1.61 -0.30
C LEU A 412 8.12 1.12 -0.71
N ASP A 413 8.34 -0.17 -0.56
CA ASP A 413 9.45 -0.84 -1.21
C ASP A 413 9.06 -1.20 -2.65
N LEU A 414 9.72 -0.58 -3.61
CA LEU A 414 9.55 -0.85 -5.05
C LEU A 414 10.61 -1.79 -5.60
N GLY A 415 11.40 -2.42 -4.72
CA GLY A 415 12.42 -3.39 -5.09
C GLY A 415 11.84 -4.61 -5.79
N ARG A 416 12.74 -5.41 -6.37
CA ARG A 416 12.40 -6.69 -6.96
C ARG A 416 12.93 -7.81 -6.08
N ARG A 417 12.08 -8.79 -5.82
CA ARG A 417 12.45 -10.02 -5.12
C ARG A 417 12.08 -11.21 -5.99
N ASP A 418 13.00 -12.12 -6.19
CA ASP A 418 12.82 -13.26 -7.09
C ASP A 418 12.41 -12.84 -8.52
N GLY A 419 12.98 -11.73 -9.01
CA GLY A 419 12.68 -11.21 -10.35
C GLY A 419 11.33 -10.48 -10.49
N GLN A 420 10.48 -10.48 -9.45
CA GLN A 420 9.19 -9.79 -9.44
C GLN A 420 9.22 -8.55 -8.55
N ALA A 421 8.50 -7.51 -8.97
CA ALA A 421 8.32 -6.32 -8.15
C ALA A 421 7.50 -6.62 -6.89
N ASN A 422 7.78 -5.90 -5.80
CA ASN A 422 7.03 -6.03 -4.57
C ASN A 422 5.58 -5.55 -4.70
N ILE A 423 5.36 -4.49 -5.47
CA ILE A 423 4.01 -3.96 -5.73
C ILE A 423 3.67 -4.20 -7.20
N VAL A 424 2.57 -4.91 -7.43
CA VAL A 424 2.11 -5.32 -8.76
C VAL A 424 0.65 -5.00 -8.93
N LYS A 425 0.30 -4.35 -10.04
CA LYS A 425 -1.08 -4.20 -10.48
C LYS A 425 -1.54 -5.54 -11.09
N VAL A 426 -2.63 -6.07 -10.61
CA VAL A 426 -3.21 -7.32 -11.11
C VAL A 426 -4.43 -6.97 -11.94
N VAL A 427 -4.47 -7.48 -13.16
CA VAL A 427 -5.56 -7.21 -14.11
C VAL A 427 -6.10 -8.52 -14.67
N ARG A 428 -7.36 -8.52 -15.02
CA ARG A 428 -7.93 -9.67 -15.74
C ARG A 428 -7.61 -9.57 -17.22
N LYS A 429 -7.27 -10.70 -17.82
CA LYS A 429 -6.98 -10.80 -19.24
C LYS A 429 -8.12 -10.21 -20.08
N ASP A 430 -7.77 -9.33 -21.02
CA ASP A 430 -8.68 -8.64 -21.93
C ASP A 430 -9.78 -7.79 -21.24
N ARG A 431 -9.65 -7.53 -19.92
CA ARG A 431 -10.64 -6.76 -19.14
C ARG A 431 -10.02 -5.70 -18.24
N GLU A 432 -8.79 -5.29 -18.49
CA GLU A 432 -8.15 -4.20 -17.77
C GLU A 432 -8.92 -2.88 -17.96
N PHE A 433 -9.23 -2.58 -19.20
CA PHE A 433 -10.06 -1.46 -19.58
C PHE A 433 -10.82 -1.78 -20.87
N VAL A 434 -12.12 -1.93 -20.75
CA VAL A 434 -13.02 -2.17 -21.89
C VAL A 434 -13.98 -1.00 -21.98
N ASN A 435 -14.06 -0.40 -23.15
CA ASN A 435 -15.03 0.63 -23.45
C ASN A 435 -15.89 0.20 -24.64
N TRP A 436 -17.16 0.48 -24.55
CA TRP A 436 -18.08 0.25 -25.66
C TRP A 436 -19.19 1.29 -25.66
N CYS A 437 -19.82 1.43 -26.82
CA CYS A 437 -20.92 2.32 -27.02
C CYS A 437 -22.18 1.53 -27.39
N THR A 438 -23.30 1.86 -26.76
CA THR A 438 -24.61 1.39 -27.14
C THR A 438 -25.27 2.49 -28.00
N ALA A 439 -25.25 2.31 -29.34
CA ALA A 439 -25.72 3.29 -30.28
C ALA A 439 -27.25 3.32 -30.38
N GLY A 440 -27.81 4.52 -30.36
CA GLY A 440 -29.18 4.79 -30.71
C GLY A 440 -29.25 5.48 -32.08
N ALA A 441 -29.95 6.61 -32.18
CA ALA A 441 -30.03 7.39 -33.43
C ALA A 441 -28.67 7.95 -33.87
N VAL A 442 -27.76 8.18 -32.91
CA VAL A 442 -26.41 8.75 -33.10
C VAL A 442 -25.33 7.79 -32.61
N THR A 443 -24.17 7.79 -33.27
CA THR A 443 -22.99 7.04 -32.87
C THR A 443 -21.78 7.97 -32.89
N PRO A 444 -20.95 8.02 -31.86
CA PRO A 444 -19.76 8.87 -31.85
C PRO A 444 -18.72 8.40 -32.88
N ALA A 445 -17.92 9.34 -33.36
CA ALA A 445 -16.78 9.02 -34.21
C ALA A 445 -15.79 8.11 -33.46
N GLY A 446 -15.31 7.05 -34.08
CA GLY A 446 -14.46 6.03 -33.48
C GLY A 446 -15.18 4.77 -33.01
N TYR A 447 -16.50 4.83 -32.81
CA TYR A 447 -17.35 3.67 -32.53
C TYR A 447 -18.22 3.27 -33.74
N ALA A 448 -18.13 4.03 -34.82
CA ALA A 448 -18.87 3.73 -36.04
C ALA A 448 -18.28 2.51 -36.75
N HIS A 449 -19.00 1.41 -36.73
CA HIS A 449 -18.70 0.24 -37.54
C HIS A 449 -19.67 0.18 -38.71
N SER A 450 -19.15 0.33 -39.92
CA SER A 450 -19.77 0.10 -41.19
C SER A 450 -21.17 0.75 -41.43
N ASN A 451 -21.52 0.96 -42.69
CA ASN A 451 -22.78 1.52 -43.18
C ASN A 451 -24.02 0.65 -42.93
N THR A 452 -23.96 -0.29 -42.00
CA THR A 452 -25.12 -1.11 -41.63
C THR A 452 -25.99 -0.34 -40.64
N GLU A 453 -27.22 -0.12 -40.96
CA GLU A 453 -28.24 0.61 -40.18
C GLU A 453 -28.71 -0.12 -38.90
N VAL A 454 -27.94 -1.05 -38.41
CA VAL A 454 -28.27 -1.80 -37.16
C VAL A 454 -28.00 -0.91 -35.96
N ARG A 455 -29.09 -0.51 -35.29
CA ARG A 455 -29.04 0.28 -34.06
C ARG A 455 -29.29 -0.63 -32.83
N SER A 456 -28.63 -0.34 -31.73
CA SER A 456 -28.73 -1.17 -30.49
C SER A 456 -29.95 -0.81 -29.66
N ASN A 457 -30.49 0.40 -29.81
CA ASN A 457 -31.68 0.87 -29.12
C ASN A 457 -32.42 1.98 -29.92
N ALA A 458 -33.62 2.29 -29.47
CA ALA A 458 -34.49 3.31 -30.13
C ALA A 458 -34.31 4.73 -29.56
N LYS A 459 -33.33 4.97 -28.68
CA LYS A 459 -33.08 6.28 -28.07
C LYS A 459 -32.47 7.24 -29.09
N ASP A 460 -32.83 8.50 -29.06
CA ASP A 460 -32.12 9.57 -29.75
C ASP A 460 -30.86 9.94 -28.94
N GLY A 461 -29.75 9.28 -29.25
CA GLY A 461 -28.49 9.46 -28.55
C GLY A 461 -27.68 8.18 -28.52
N TYR A 462 -26.70 8.13 -27.63
CA TYR A 462 -25.88 6.94 -27.35
C TYR A 462 -25.44 6.88 -25.89
N SER A 463 -25.14 5.68 -25.43
CA SER A 463 -24.59 5.43 -24.12
C SER A 463 -23.15 4.94 -24.25
N VAL A 464 -22.23 5.48 -23.45
CA VAL A 464 -20.85 5.02 -23.35
C VAL A 464 -20.67 4.30 -22.03
N HIS A 465 -20.02 3.17 -22.11
CA HIS A 465 -19.78 2.29 -20.96
C HIS A 465 -18.29 2.00 -20.81
N PHE A 466 -17.80 2.12 -19.59
CA PHE A 466 -16.47 1.69 -19.18
C PHE A 466 -16.57 0.53 -18.22
N LEU A 467 -15.68 -0.42 -18.37
CA LEU A 467 -15.53 -1.56 -17.48
C LEU A 467 -14.04 -1.84 -17.27
N GLY A 468 -13.65 -2.16 -16.05
CA GLY A 468 -12.31 -2.63 -15.72
C GLY A 468 -12.33 -3.59 -14.55
N GLU A 469 -11.50 -4.62 -14.64
CA GLU A 469 -11.28 -5.57 -13.57
C GLU A 469 -9.81 -5.51 -13.16
N CYS A 470 -9.56 -4.88 -12.02
CA CYS A 470 -8.20 -4.71 -11.51
C CYS A 470 -8.13 -4.87 -9.98
N GLY A 471 -6.94 -5.11 -9.52
CA GLY A 471 -6.56 -5.19 -8.11
C GLY A 471 -5.10 -4.83 -7.94
N ILE A 472 -4.62 -4.86 -6.72
CA ILE A 472 -3.23 -4.63 -6.37
C ILE A 472 -2.72 -5.78 -5.51
N MET A 473 -1.49 -6.16 -5.71
CA MET A 473 -0.79 -7.17 -4.93
C MET A 473 0.43 -6.53 -4.28
N LEU A 474 0.52 -6.64 -2.97
CA LEU A 474 1.70 -6.35 -2.18
C LEU A 474 2.35 -7.68 -1.81
N LYS A 475 3.47 -8.02 -2.44
CA LYS A 475 4.10 -9.34 -2.31
C LYS A 475 4.65 -9.56 -0.90
N ASP A 476 5.38 -8.57 -0.37
CA ASP A 476 5.88 -8.59 1.00
C ASP A 476 5.35 -7.37 1.77
N PRO A 477 4.33 -7.56 2.62
CA PRO A 477 3.72 -6.48 3.38
C PRO A 477 4.64 -5.94 4.49
N ARG A 478 5.69 -6.67 4.88
CA ARG A 478 6.62 -6.29 5.96
C ARG A 478 7.55 -5.16 5.56
N ALA A 479 7.86 -5.05 4.26
CA ALA A 479 8.73 -4.02 3.71
C ALA A 479 8.01 -2.68 3.39
N CYS A 480 6.74 -2.57 3.75
CA CYS A 480 5.96 -1.35 3.55
C CYS A 480 5.35 -0.88 4.87
N GLY A 481 5.16 0.42 5.02
CA GLY A 481 4.61 0.96 6.26
C GLY A 481 3.97 2.32 6.10
N GLU A 482 3.36 2.81 7.18
CA GLU A 482 2.63 4.07 7.21
C GLU A 482 2.93 4.88 8.46
N LEU A 483 3.16 6.16 8.27
CA LEU A 483 3.09 7.18 9.32
C LEU A 483 1.79 7.96 9.16
N ILE A 484 0.96 7.94 10.19
CA ILE A 484 -0.38 8.52 10.19
C ILE A 484 -0.44 9.65 11.20
N MET A 485 -0.77 10.86 10.74
CA MET A 485 -0.95 12.01 11.62
C MET A 485 -2.23 11.88 12.43
N MET A 486 -2.12 12.06 13.73
CA MET A 486 -3.26 12.22 14.63
C MET A 486 -3.47 13.70 14.97
N ALA A 487 -4.73 14.12 15.05
CA ALA A 487 -5.05 15.40 15.67
C ALA A 487 -4.86 15.30 17.18
N GLU A 488 -4.19 16.25 17.79
CA GLU A 488 -4.16 16.43 19.24
C GLU A 488 -5.54 16.80 19.76
#